data_fefc9a0ad960b929b84874b8457d0a88
#
_entry.id   fefc9a0ad960b929b84874b8457d0a88
#
_cell.length_a   1.000
_cell.length_b   1.000
_cell.length_c   1.000
_cell.angle_alpha   90.00
_cell.angle_beta   90.00
_cell.angle_gamma   90.00
#
_symmetry.space_group_name_H-M   'P 1'
#
loop_
_entity.id
_entity.type
_entity.pdbx_description
1 polymer ?
#
loop_
_entity_poly.entity_id
_entity_poly.type
_entity_poly.pdbx_seq_one_letter_code
_entity_poly.pdbx_strand_id
1 'polypeptide(L)'
;IDSDKCLAFVGTGNKEAAKEGGKAAVEAAKAAGWTDIKCIEIAGVQGDQTNTARMNGYKAGVEEAGGTFLSDEVQYADATADRATTAMEAIMQTHPEGIAIICANNDDMAMAAARAAQGHDAYKNTIFLGFNGDRAACEAILAGQMTMSVAQMAYEMGYKAVETMVQVLDGETVDEFVDSGSDVVTPDNAQERLDTLKTQLH
;
A
#
# COMPACT_ATOMS: atom_id res chain seq x y z
N ILE A 1 7.55 -2.89 -17.72
CA ILE A 1 7.68 -2.50 -19.15
C ILE A 1 7.88 -3.78 -19.94
N ASP A 2 6.89 -4.13 -20.76
CA ASP A 2 6.98 -5.28 -21.66
C ASP A 2 7.70 -4.84 -22.94
N SER A 3 9.02 -5.02 -22.97
CA SER A 3 9.87 -4.61 -24.09
C SER A 3 11.12 -5.48 -24.15
N ASP A 4 11.41 -6.03 -25.33
CA ASP A 4 12.62 -6.75 -25.67
C ASP A 4 13.92 -5.87 -25.63
N LYS A 5 13.75 -4.57 -25.46
CA LYS A 5 14.84 -3.58 -25.32
C LYS A 5 15.17 -3.26 -23.86
N CYS A 6 14.37 -3.76 -22.90
CA CYS A 6 14.61 -3.58 -21.49
C CYS A 6 15.40 -4.79 -20.98
N LEU A 7 16.62 -4.58 -20.52
CA LEU A 7 17.50 -5.66 -20.03
C LEU A 7 17.15 -6.05 -18.59
N ALA A 8 16.72 -5.08 -17.79
CA ALA A 8 16.28 -5.29 -16.41
C ALA A 8 15.23 -4.25 -16.01
N PHE A 9 14.37 -4.63 -15.08
CA PHE A 9 13.47 -3.72 -14.38
C PHE A 9 13.84 -3.71 -12.90
N VAL A 10 14.23 -2.54 -12.39
CA VAL A 10 14.52 -2.35 -10.96
C VAL A 10 13.34 -1.66 -10.31
N GLY A 11 12.75 -2.28 -9.29
CA GLY A 11 11.54 -1.74 -8.66
C GLY A 11 11.06 -2.57 -7.49
N THR A 12 9.91 -2.21 -6.95
CA THR A 12 9.27 -2.93 -5.85
C THR A 12 8.54 -4.17 -6.37
N GLY A 13 8.70 -5.30 -5.69
CA GLY A 13 7.90 -6.50 -5.86
C GLY A 13 6.46 -6.27 -5.38
N ASN A 14 5.67 -5.51 -6.16
CA ASN A 14 4.39 -4.94 -5.76
C ASN A 14 3.40 -5.96 -5.18
N LYS A 15 3.33 -7.17 -5.76
CA LYS A 15 2.41 -8.22 -5.30
C LYS A 15 2.80 -8.75 -3.92
N GLU A 16 4.07 -9.09 -3.74
CA GLU A 16 4.55 -9.63 -2.45
C GLU A 16 4.54 -8.56 -1.36
N ALA A 17 4.94 -7.32 -1.69
CA ALA A 17 4.87 -6.19 -0.77
C ALA A 17 3.43 -5.93 -0.28
N ALA A 18 2.46 -5.87 -1.20
CA ALA A 18 1.04 -5.70 -0.85
C ALA A 18 0.49 -6.92 -0.06
N LYS A 19 0.97 -8.13 -0.35
CA LYS A 19 0.59 -9.33 0.40
C LYS A 19 1.00 -9.22 1.86
N GLU A 20 2.23 -8.81 2.14
CA GLU A 20 2.69 -8.61 3.52
C GLU A 20 1.90 -7.48 4.21
N GLY A 21 1.61 -6.38 3.49
CA GLY A 21 0.71 -5.32 3.98
C GLY A 21 -0.68 -5.85 4.34
N GLY A 22 -1.28 -6.67 3.48
CA GLY A 22 -2.58 -7.30 3.72
C GLY A 22 -2.61 -8.19 4.96
N LYS A 23 -1.57 -9.00 5.18
CA LYS A 23 -1.41 -9.81 6.40
C LYS A 23 -1.34 -8.93 7.64
N ALA A 24 -0.47 -7.92 7.62
CA ALA A 24 -0.29 -7.01 8.74
C ALA A 24 -1.60 -6.25 9.07
N ALA A 25 -2.37 -5.86 8.05
CA ALA A 25 -3.67 -5.20 8.25
C ALA A 25 -4.69 -6.11 8.93
N VAL A 26 -4.72 -7.41 8.62
CA VAL A 26 -5.59 -8.38 9.31
C VAL A 26 -5.19 -8.52 10.79
N GLU A 27 -3.91 -8.61 11.09
CA GLU A 27 -3.45 -8.69 12.49
C GLU A 27 -3.76 -7.39 13.24
N ALA A 28 -3.58 -6.23 12.62
CA ALA A 28 -3.98 -4.95 13.20
C ALA A 28 -5.50 -4.86 13.44
N ALA A 29 -6.32 -5.35 12.51
CA ALA A 29 -7.78 -5.40 12.66
C ALA A 29 -8.20 -6.30 13.84
N LYS A 30 -7.58 -7.48 14.01
CA LYS A 30 -7.78 -8.35 15.16
C LYS A 30 -7.43 -7.62 16.48
N ALA A 31 -6.30 -6.94 16.50
CA ALA A 31 -5.85 -6.17 17.67
C ALA A 31 -6.79 -4.99 17.98
N ALA A 32 -7.42 -4.38 16.96
CA ALA A 32 -8.43 -3.34 17.10
C ALA A 32 -9.82 -3.85 17.53
N GLY A 33 -9.99 -5.18 17.66
CA GLY A 33 -11.20 -5.83 18.17
C GLY A 33 -12.18 -6.29 17.11
N TRP A 34 -11.82 -6.26 15.84
CA TRP A 34 -12.66 -6.80 14.77
C TRP A 34 -12.72 -8.33 14.82
N THR A 35 -13.91 -8.90 14.71
CA THR A 35 -14.14 -10.36 14.66
C THR A 35 -14.58 -10.84 13.27
N ASP A 36 -15.24 -9.99 12.49
CA ASP A 36 -15.53 -10.19 11.07
C ASP A 36 -14.61 -9.27 10.26
N ILE A 37 -13.49 -9.86 9.77
CA ILE A 37 -12.43 -9.08 9.14
C ILE A 37 -12.64 -9.05 7.64
N LYS A 38 -13.40 -8.06 7.20
CA LYS A 38 -13.63 -7.75 5.79
C LYS A 38 -12.71 -6.63 5.32
N CYS A 39 -12.22 -6.75 4.10
CA CYS A 39 -11.39 -5.77 3.43
C CYS A 39 -12.03 -5.31 2.12
N ILE A 40 -12.15 -4.01 1.93
CA ILE A 40 -12.46 -3.37 0.64
C ILE A 40 -11.23 -2.61 0.16
N GLU A 41 -10.96 -2.67 -1.14
CA GLU A 41 -9.89 -1.91 -1.75
C GLU A 41 -10.43 -0.67 -2.49
N ILE A 42 -9.77 0.46 -2.25
CA ILE A 42 -9.85 1.65 -3.10
C ILE A 42 -8.65 1.57 -4.05
N ALA A 43 -8.92 1.05 -5.24
CA ALA A 43 -7.93 0.74 -6.26
C ALA A 43 -7.54 1.98 -7.08
N GLY A 44 -6.37 1.93 -7.72
CA GLY A 44 -5.88 2.98 -8.59
C GLY A 44 -6.55 2.97 -9.98
N VAL A 45 -5.72 2.92 -11.03
CA VAL A 45 -6.19 2.93 -12.43
C VAL A 45 -6.55 1.50 -12.86
N GLN A 46 -7.77 1.32 -13.34
CA GLN A 46 -8.22 0.03 -13.84
C GLN A 46 -7.38 -0.42 -15.05
N GLY A 47 -6.88 -1.66 -15.00
CA GLY A 47 -6.05 -2.24 -16.06
C GLY A 47 -4.55 -1.90 -15.96
N ASP A 48 -4.15 -1.02 -15.05
CA ASP A 48 -2.74 -0.80 -14.76
C ASP A 48 -2.12 -2.03 -14.09
N GLN A 49 -0.90 -2.43 -14.55
CA GLN A 49 -0.22 -3.64 -14.07
C GLN A 49 0.18 -3.52 -12.59
N THR A 50 0.66 -2.35 -12.17
CA THR A 50 1.06 -2.10 -10.78
C THR A 50 -0.15 -2.13 -9.87
N ASN A 51 -1.25 -1.47 -10.27
CA ASN A 51 -2.53 -1.54 -9.57
C ASN A 51 -3.00 -2.99 -9.40
N THR A 52 -3.01 -3.76 -10.48
CA THR A 52 -3.42 -5.17 -10.48
C THR A 52 -2.53 -6.03 -9.57
N ALA A 53 -1.22 -5.80 -9.59
CA ALA A 53 -0.28 -6.52 -8.73
C ALA A 53 -0.54 -6.25 -7.25
N ARG A 54 -0.73 -4.97 -6.85
CA ARG A 54 -1.06 -4.59 -5.47
C ARG A 54 -2.39 -5.18 -5.01
N MET A 55 -3.44 -5.07 -5.84
CA MET A 55 -4.75 -5.65 -5.56
C MET A 55 -4.68 -7.16 -5.30
N ASN A 56 -3.99 -7.90 -6.20
CA ASN A 56 -3.80 -9.34 -6.04
C ASN A 56 -2.98 -9.68 -4.79
N GLY A 57 -2.03 -8.83 -4.42
CA GLY A 57 -1.25 -8.96 -3.20
C GLY A 57 -2.10 -8.76 -1.96
N TYR A 58 -2.83 -7.65 -1.86
CA TYR A 58 -3.73 -7.38 -0.73
C TYR A 58 -4.74 -8.51 -0.54
N LYS A 59 -5.40 -8.93 -1.63
CA LYS A 59 -6.32 -10.08 -1.58
C LYS A 59 -5.64 -11.31 -1.01
N ALA A 60 -4.49 -11.71 -1.56
CA ALA A 60 -3.78 -12.90 -1.10
C ALA A 60 -3.36 -12.80 0.38
N GLY A 61 -2.86 -11.64 0.82
CA GLY A 61 -2.43 -11.41 2.20
C GLY A 61 -3.59 -11.44 3.19
N VAL A 62 -4.68 -10.76 2.86
CA VAL A 62 -5.89 -10.73 3.68
C VAL A 62 -6.49 -12.13 3.84
N GLU A 63 -6.64 -12.87 2.75
CA GLU A 63 -7.21 -14.22 2.77
C GLU A 63 -6.29 -15.23 3.50
N GLU A 64 -4.96 -15.17 3.30
CA GLU A 64 -3.99 -16.03 3.99
C GLU A 64 -4.00 -15.79 5.51
N ALA A 65 -4.21 -14.54 5.95
CA ALA A 65 -4.28 -14.19 7.38
C ALA A 65 -5.66 -14.44 8.00
N GLY A 66 -6.64 -14.94 7.22
CA GLY A 66 -7.98 -15.31 7.69
C GLY A 66 -9.03 -14.22 7.62
N GLY A 67 -8.76 -13.15 6.86
CA GLY A 67 -9.77 -12.14 6.51
C GLY A 67 -10.52 -12.50 5.23
N THR A 68 -11.45 -11.65 4.83
CA THR A 68 -12.24 -11.78 3.59
C THR A 68 -12.03 -10.54 2.72
N PHE A 69 -11.47 -10.71 1.54
CA PHE A 69 -11.34 -9.62 0.56
C PHE A 69 -12.60 -9.54 -0.32
N LEU A 70 -13.30 -8.41 -0.30
CA LEU A 70 -14.55 -8.19 -1.01
C LEU A 70 -14.28 -7.78 -2.47
N SER A 71 -13.92 -8.75 -3.31
CA SER A 71 -13.47 -8.52 -4.69
C SER A 71 -14.51 -7.82 -5.57
N ASP A 72 -15.80 -8.02 -5.31
CA ASP A 72 -16.92 -7.45 -6.07
C ASP A 72 -17.24 -6.00 -5.64
N GLU A 73 -16.61 -5.53 -4.57
CA GLU A 73 -16.84 -4.21 -3.98
C GLU A 73 -15.64 -3.25 -4.14
N VAL A 74 -14.63 -3.65 -4.91
CA VAL A 74 -13.46 -2.80 -5.22
C VAL A 74 -13.91 -1.50 -5.88
N GLN A 75 -13.43 -0.36 -5.36
CA GLN A 75 -13.73 0.97 -5.88
C GLN A 75 -12.50 1.54 -6.60
N TYR A 76 -12.65 1.90 -7.88
CA TYR A 76 -11.54 2.50 -8.65
C TYR A 76 -11.54 4.03 -8.50
N ALA A 77 -10.43 4.59 -8.04
CA ALA A 77 -10.27 6.01 -7.75
C ALA A 77 -9.19 6.69 -8.62
N ASP A 78 -8.77 6.05 -9.72
CA ASP A 78 -7.78 6.58 -10.68
C ASP A 78 -6.51 7.15 -10.02
N ALA A 79 -6.09 6.54 -8.91
CA ALA A 79 -4.94 6.93 -8.09
C ALA A 79 -5.00 8.36 -7.52
N THR A 80 -6.20 8.94 -7.35
CA THR A 80 -6.37 10.32 -6.86
C THR A 80 -7.11 10.38 -5.51
N ALA A 81 -6.71 11.34 -4.67
CA ALA A 81 -7.30 11.57 -3.34
C ALA A 81 -8.79 11.94 -3.40
N ASP A 82 -9.18 12.82 -4.34
CA ASP A 82 -10.58 13.28 -4.46
C ASP A 82 -11.54 12.13 -4.79
N ARG A 83 -11.13 11.25 -5.73
CA ARG A 83 -11.94 10.08 -6.07
C ARG A 83 -11.94 9.04 -4.94
N ALA A 84 -10.83 8.90 -4.21
CA ALA A 84 -10.78 8.03 -3.04
C ALA A 84 -11.72 8.52 -1.92
N THR A 85 -11.84 9.83 -1.73
CA THR A 85 -12.85 10.42 -0.82
C THR A 85 -14.26 10.00 -1.24
N THR A 86 -14.63 10.19 -2.52
CA THR A 86 -15.94 9.80 -3.05
C THR A 86 -16.18 8.29 -2.91
N ALA A 87 -15.17 7.47 -3.19
CA ALA A 87 -15.25 6.02 -3.04
C ALA A 87 -15.49 5.62 -1.57
N MET A 88 -14.79 6.26 -0.63
CA MET A 88 -14.99 5.99 0.79
C MET A 88 -16.39 6.42 1.28
N GLU A 89 -16.90 7.55 0.81
CA GLU A 89 -18.28 7.99 1.09
C GLU A 89 -19.30 6.96 0.59
N ALA A 90 -19.10 6.37 -0.58
CA ALA A 90 -19.96 5.30 -1.11
C ALA A 90 -19.86 4.02 -0.26
N ILE A 91 -18.64 3.63 0.15
CA ILE A 91 -18.43 2.48 1.05
C ILE A 91 -19.16 2.70 2.37
N MET A 92 -19.08 3.90 2.97
CA MET A 92 -19.79 4.20 4.22
C MET A 92 -21.31 4.12 4.09
N GLN A 93 -21.87 4.40 2.91
CA GLN A 93 -23.30 4.27 2.66
C GLN A 93 -23.74 2.79 2.53
N THR A 94 -22.90 1.95 1.94
CA THR A 94 -23.19 0.52 1.75
C THR A 94 -22.87 -0.31 2.99
N HIS A 95 -21.94 0.16 3.82
CA HIS A 95 -21.50 -0.49 5.06
C HIS A 95 -21.62 0.44 6.27
N PRO A 96 -22.83 0.84 6.66
CA PRO A 96 -23.03 1.75 7.80
C PRO A 96 -22.55 1.17 9.14
N GLU A 97 -22.36 -0.15 9.22
CA GLU A 97 -21.79 -0.87 10.36
C GLU A 97 -20.27 -0.77 10.47
N GLY A 98 -19.60 -0.29 9.42
CA GLY A 98 -18.14 -0.21 9.31
C GLY A 98 -17.53 -1.40 8.57
N ILE A 99 -16.27 -1.22 8.15
CA ILE A 99 -15.42 -2.24 7.52
C ILE A 99 -14.11 -2.32 8.29
N ALA A 100 -13.61 -3.54 8.51
CA ALA A 100 -12.42 -3.76 9.30
C ALA A 100 -11.15 -3.20 8.64
N ILE A 101 -11.03 -3.34 7.30
CA ILE A 101 -9.86 -2.91 6.55
C ILE A 101 -10.29 -2.17 5.28
N ILE A 102 -9.73 -0.98 5.09
CA ILE A 102 -9.72 -0.26 3.80
C ILE A 102 -8.27 -0.22 3.35
N CYS A 103 -7.94 -0.93 2.28
CA CYS A 103 -6.64 -0.80 1.64
C CYS A 103 -6.75 0.08 0.40
N ALA A 104 -5.70 0.85 0.13
CA ALA A 104 -5.63 1.71 -1.04
C ALA A 104 -4.32 1.52 -1.80
N ASN A 105 -4.37 1.74 -3.09
CA ASN A 105 -3.22 1.51 -3.97
C ASN A 105 -2.07 2.52 -3.78
N ASN A 106 -2.33 3.65 -3.09
CA ASN A 106 -1.28 4.59 -2.67
C ASN A 106 -1.68 5.30 -1.36
N ASP A 107 -0.73 6.01 -0.77
CA ASP A 107 -0.89 6.69 0.51
C ASP A 107 -1.86 7.88 0.43
N ASP A 108 -1.84 8.64 -0.67
CA ASP A 108 -2.75 9.78 -0.85
C ASP A 108 -4.23 9.35 -0.81
N MET A 109 -4.54 8.22 -1.45
CA MET A 109 -5.88 7.65 -1.41
C MET A 109 -6.23 7.11 -0.03
N ALA A 110 -5.30 6.42 0.65
CA ALA A 110 -5.54 5.90 2.00
C ALA A 110 -5.79 7.04 3.01
N MET A 111 -4.98 8.09 2.97
CA MET A 111 -5.16 9.28 3.80
C MET A 111 -6.48 10.02 3.51
N ALA A 112 -6.89 10.07 2.23
CA ALA A 112 -8.17 10.68 1.84
C ALA A 112 -9.36 9.87 2.35
N ALA A 113 -9.31 8.55 2.22
CA ALA A 113 -10.33 7.63 2.76
C ALA A 113 -10.42 7.74 4.30
N ALA A 114 -9.29 7.73 5.00
CA ALA A 114 -9.26 7.87 6.45
C ALA A 114 -9.86 9.21 6.91
N ARG A 115 -9.56 10.30 6.20
CA ARG A 115 -10.16 11.62 6.49
C ARG A 115 -11.67 11.64 6.23
N ALA A 116 -12.15 11.03 5.15
CA ALA A 116 -13.59 10.94 4.86
C ALA A 116 -14.34 10.16 5.95
N ALA A 117 -13.72 9.14 6.53
CA ALA A 117 -14.30 8.34 7.60
C ALA A 117 -14.19 9.00 9.00
N GLN A 118 -13.44 10.09 9.13
CA GLN A 118 -13.23 10.76 10.41
C GLN A 118 -14.55 11.25 11.02
N GLY A 119 -14.77 10.91 12.29
CA GLY A 119 -15.98 11.26 13.02
C GLY A 119 -17.16 10.28 12.83
N HIS A 120 -17.00 9.24 12.02
CA HIS A 120 -17.96 8.14 11.90
C HIS A 120 -17.62 7.02 12.88
N ASP A 121 -18.42 6.84 13.92
CA ASP A 121 -18.15 5.88 15.01
C ASP A 121 -17.94 4.44 14.53
N ALA A 122 -18.65 4.02 13.48
CA ALA A 122 -18.53 2.68 12.90
C ALA A 122 -17.14 2.43 12.28
N TYR A 123 -16.43 3.49 11.90
CA TYR A 123 -15.12 3.42 11.23
C TYR A 123 -13.92 3.80 12.12
N LYS A 124 -14.17 4.11 13.41
CA LYS A 124 -13.09 4.55 14.34
C LYS A 124 -11.98 3.54 14.54
N ASN A 125 -12.24 2.24 14.36
CA ASN A 125 -11.28 1.15 14.49
C ASN A 125 -10.91 0.52 13.15
N THR A 126 -11.31 1.13 12.03
CA THR A 126 -10.96 0.67 10.68
C THR A 126 -9.46 0.83 10.43
N ILE A 127 -8.85 -0.20 9.87
CA ILE A 127 -7.45 -0.17 9.46
C ILE A 127 -7.38 0.45 8.06
N PHE A 128 -6.75 1.61 7.95
CA PHE A 128 -6.46 2.26 6.68
C PHE A 128 -5.02 1.96 6.27
N LEU A 129 -4.87 1.14 5.23
CA LEU A 129 -3.58 0.69 4.68
C LEU A 129 -3.32 1.39 3.35
N GLY A 130 -2.20 2.10 3.24
CA GLY A 130 -1.71 2.71 2.01
C GLY A 130 -0.55 1.96 1.37
N PHE A 131 0.04 2.58 0.36
CA PHE A 131 1.23 2.09 -0.33
C PHE A 131 2.07 3.29 -0.78
N ASN A 132 3.34 3.28 -0.50
CA ASN A 132 4.52 4.09 -0.81
C ASN A 132 5.40 4.25 0.42
N GLY A 133 4.82 4.44 1.63
CA GLY A 133 5.56 4.73 2.85
C GLY A 133 6.31 6.05 2.74
N ASP A 134 5.67 7.05 2.16
CA ASP A 134 6.24 8.37 1.98
C ASP A 134 6.20 9.20 3.27
N ARG A 135 6.78 10.40 3.22
CA ARG A 135 6.88 11.28 4.38
C ARG A 135 5.50 11.65 4.95
N ALA A 136 4.55 12.00 4.07
CA ALA A 136 3.22 12.44 4.50
C ALA A 136 2.45 11.29 5.17
N ALA A 137 2.59 10.06 4.64
CA ALA A 137 2.00 8.87 5.23
C ALA A 137 2.60 8.55 6.60
N CYS A 138 3.93 8.63 6.76
CA CYS A 138 4.58 8.44 8.07
C CYS A 138 4.10 9.48 9.09
N GLU A 139 4.00 10.75 8.70
CA GLU A 139 3.47 11.82 9.55
C GLU A 139 1.99 11.57 9.92
N ALA A 140 1.17 11.10 8.98
CA ALA A 140 -0.24 10.75 9.21
C ALA A 140 -0.40 9.53 10.15
N ILE A 141 0.46 8.52 10.01
CA ILE A 141 0.48 7.34 10.90
C ILE A 141 0.83 7.77 12.32
N LEU A 142 1.89 8.57 12.50
CA LEU A 142 2.29 9.10 13.81
C LEU A 142 1.21 9.97 14.46
N ALA A 143 0.44 10.69 13.65
CA ALA A 143 -0.68 11.51 14.11
C ALA A 143 -1.98 10.71 14.36
N GLY A 144 -2.02 9.40 14.08
CA GLY A 144 -3.21 8.56 14.19
C GLY A 144 -4.30 8.87 13.15
N GLN A 145 -3.92 9.50 12.04
CA GLN A 145 -4.82 9.86 10.93
C GLN A 145 -4.89 8.78 9.85
N MET A 146 -3.98 7.83 9.88
CA MET A 146 -3.88 6.66 9.02
C MET A 146 -3.26 5.53 9.85
N THR A 147 -3.50 4.27 9.50
CA THR A 147 -3.02 3.16 10.34
C THR A 147 -1.66 2.64 9.91
N MET A 148 -1.44 2.40 8.62
CA MET A 148 -0.21 1.79 8.12
C MET A 148 -0.02 2.01 6.62
N SER A 149 1.21 1.80 6.14
CA SER A 149 1.56 1.86 4.72
C SER A 149 2.56 0.78 4.35
N VAL A 150 2.47 0.26 3.13
CA VAL A 150 3.53 -0.55 2.52
C VAL A 150 4.56 0.38 1.90
N ALA A 151 5.75 0.45 2.49
CA ALA A 151 6.82 1.32 2.01
C ALA A 151 7.56 0.72 0.83
N GLN A 152 7.82 1.55 -0.18
CA GLN A 152 8.76 1.29 -1.25
C GLN A 152 10.14 1.82 -0.87
N MET A 153 11.21 1.12 -1.24
CA MET A 153 12.57 1.53 -0.95
C MET A 153 13.13 2.34 -2.12
N ALA A 154 12.65 3.59 -2.28
CA ALA A 154 12.98 4.44 -3.43
C ALA A 154 14.47 4.75 -3.56
N TYR A 155 15.17 4.94 -2.43
CA TYR A 155 16.62 5.12 -2.43
C TYR A 155 17.35 3.88 -2.97
N GLU A 156 16.98 2.69 -2.45
CA GLU A 156 17.52 1.41 -2.90
C GLU A 156 17.19 1.14 -4.37
N MET A 157 16.00 1.53 -4.82
CA MET A 157 15.61 1.44 -6.22
C MET A 157 16.56 2.24 -7.12
N GLY A 158 16.85 3.48 -6.75
CA GLY A 158 17.80 4.33 -7.46
C GLY A 158 19.23 3.77 -7.44
N TYR A 159 19.69 3.34 -6.25
CA TYR A 159 21.03 2.77 -6.08
C TYR A 159 21.22 1.50 -6.92
N LYS A 160 20.32 0.53 -6.78
CA LYS A 160 20.33 -0.73 -7.53
C LYS A 160 20.19 -0.52 -9.05
N ALA A 161 19.45 0.49 -9.48
CA ALA A 161 19.33 0.80 -10.91
C ALA A 161 20.68 1.23 -11.51
N VAL A 162 21.46 2.04 -10.79
CA VAL A 162 22.81 2.42 -11.22
C VAL A 162 23.77 1.23 -11.17
N GLU A 163 23.73 0.46 -10.08
CA GLU A 163 24.55 -0.75 -9.92
C GLU A 163 24.30 -1.76 -11.03
N THR A 164 23.04 -2.07 -11.32
CA THR A 164 22.64 -2.97 -12.41
C THR A 164 23.11 -2.44 -13.77
N MET A 165 23.04 -1.12 -14.00
CA MET A 165 23.56 -0.53 -15.24
C MET A 165 25.06 -0.70 -15.38
N VAL A 166 25.85 -0.53 -14.31
CA VAL A 166 27.30 -0.75 -14.32
C VAL A 166 27.62 -2.21 -14.66
N GLN A 167 26.94 -3.17 -14.01
CA GLN A 167 27.10 -4.60 -14.31
C GLN A 167 26.86 -4.92 -15.80
N VAL A 168 25.80 -4.37 -16.38
CA VAL A 168 25.49 -4.54 -17.80
C VAL A 168 26.60 -3.96 -18.68
N LEU A 169 27.13 -2.77 -18.35
CA LEU A 169 28.22 -2.14 -19.09
C LEU A 169 29.53 -2.92 -18.99
N ASP A 170 29.76 -3.61 -17.89
CA ASP A 170 30.90 -4.50 -17.67
C ASP A 170 30.76 -5.88 -18.36
N GLY A 171 29.58 -6.10 -19.01
CA GLY A 171 29.28 -7.33 -19.76
C GLY A 171 28.76 -8.47 -18.89
N GLU A 172 28.30 -8.18 -17.68
CA GLU A 172 27.67 -9.15 -16.79
C GLU A 172 26.21 -9.43 -17.20
N THR A 173 25.74 -10.62 -16.86
CA THR A 173 24.31 -10.96 -16.98
C THR A 173 23.60 -10.51 -15.71
N VAL A 174 22.49 -9.80 -15.86
CA VAL A 174 21.66 -9.31 -14.75
C VAL A 174 20.28 -9.98 -14.78
N ASP A 175 19.62 -10.01 -13.64
CA ASP A 175 18.25 -10.51 -13.54
C ASP A 175 17.27 -9.57 -14.27
N GLU A 176 16.25 -10.12 -14.90
CA GLU A 176 15.20 -9.34 -15.58
C GLU A 176 14.39 -8.47 -14.60
N PHE A 177 14.30 -8.88 -13.34
CA PHE A 177 13.67 -8.12 -12.26
C PHE A 177 14.59 -8.05 -11.04
N VAL A 178 14.95 -6.84 -10.65
CA VAL A 178 15.75 -6.54 -9.46
C VAL A 178 14.86 -5.87 -8.42
N ASP A 179 14.49 -6.62 -7.38
CA ASP A 179 13.64 -6.10 -6.31
C ASP A 179 14.40 -5.07 -5.45
N SER A 180 13.84 -3.87 -5.32
CA SER A 180 14.36 -2.83 -4.44
C SER A 180 14.06 -3.07 -2.96
N GLY A 181 13.16 -4.01 -2.64
CA GLY A 181 12.68 -4.28 -1.31
C GLY A 181 11.44 -3.44 -0.94
N SER A 182 10.83 -3.83 0.15
CA SER A 182 9.67 -3.16 0.76
C SER A 182 9.63 -3.41 2.26
N ASP A 183 8.85 -2.61 2.99
CA ASP A 183 8.60 -2.79 4.41
C ASP A 183 7.14 -2.39 4.74
N VAL A 184 6.63 -2.82 5.88
CA VAL A 184 5.32 -2.38 6.39
C VAL A 184 5.53 -1.35 7.48
N VAL A 185 5.14 -0.10 7.20
CA VAL A 185 5.19 1.01 8.15
C VAL A 185 3.94 0.99 9.01
N THR A 186 4.15 0.95 10.31
CA THR A 186 3.13 0.97 11.37
C THR A 186 3.47 2.08 12.38
N PRO A 187 2.61 2.37 13.37
CA PRO A 187 2.97 3.32 14.44
C PRO A 187 4.28 3.01 15.17
N ASP A 188 4.69 1.73 15.20
CA ASP A 188 5.89 1.31 15.93
C ASP A 188 7.19 1.69 15.22
N ASN A 189 7.20 1.78 13.90
CA ASN A 189 8.39 2.06 13.08
C ASN A 189 8.28 3.31 12.18
N ALA A 190 7.14 4.01 12.19
CA ALA A 190 6.92 5.18 11.33
C ALA A 190 7.91 6.31 11.60
N GLN A 191 8.35 6.51 12.84
CA GLN A 191 9.35 7.51 13.17
C GLN A 191 10.73 7.16 12.59
N GLU A 192 11.15 5.91 12.69
CA GLU A 192 12.41 5.42 12.11
C GLU A 192 12.40 5.58 10.58
N ARG A 193 11.28 5.20 9.95
CA ARG A 193 11.10 5.41 8.51
C ARG A 193 11.19 6.89 8.12
N LEU A 194 10.53 7.78 8.87
CA LEU A 194 10.55 9.22 8.63
C LEU A 194 11.97 9.79 8.75
N ASP A 195 12.75 9.35 9.73
CA ASP A 195 14.12 9.81 9.93
C ASP A 195 15.06 9.28 8.83
N THR A 196 14.84 8.05 8.37
CA THR A 196 15.54 7.47 7.21
C THR A 196 15.26 8.30 5.95
N LEU A 197 14.00 8.63 5.67
CA LEU A 197 13.63 9.46 4.50
C LEU A 197 14.29 10.84 4.53
N LYS A 198 14.41 11.47 5.69
CA LYS A 198 15.09 12.76 5.85
C LYS A 198 16.58 12.67 5.50
N THR A 199 17.24 11.56 5.82
CA THR A 199 18.67 11.37 5.51
C THR A 199 18.93 11.01 4.06
N GLN A 200 17.98 10.37 3.38
CA GLN A 200 18.10 9.92 1.99
C GLN A 200 17.74 11.01 0.96
N LEU A 201 17.02 12.06 1.36
CA LEU A 201 16.51 13.13 0.48
C LEU A 201 17.32 14.44 0.55
N HIS A 202 18.54 14.41 1.06
CA HIS A 202 19.45 15.57 1.11
C HIS A 202 20.49 15.57 0.02
#